data_32e72365b74b53969734fc420a4f91a6
#
_entry.id   32e72365b74b53969734fc420a4f91a6
#
_cell.length_a   1.000
_cell.length_b   1.000
_cell.length_c   1.000
_cell.angle_alpha   90.00
_cell.angle_beta   90.00
_cell.angle_gamma   90.00
#
_symmetry.space_group_name_H-M   'P 1'
#
loop_
_entity.id
_entity.type
_entity.pdbx_description
1 polymer ?
#
loop_
_entity_poly.entity_id
_entity_poly.type
_entity_poly.pdbx_seq_one_letter_code
_entity_poly.pdbx_strand_id
1 'polypeptide(L)'
;MDEPDLNIGLSMRVHNVSTGESFDVFEGGKNTLRTRVMMHRKINQRWRLNVDWTQDILNKGDSTTLNLGLSYAWPVFQQSELILHADSTWATAEHWRNSDSQIKQGPLDFVSTGFQKVSAGLTFKQSISKNWAWYSSFAISQPIAELRKVQAREISSGQIGILYFQR
;
A
#
# COMPACT_ATOMS: atom_id res chain seq x y z
N MET A 1 -26.35 8.61 -0.83
CA MET A 1 -25.36 9.65 -0.45
C MET A 1 -24.24 9.49 -1.43
N ASP A 2 -23.96 10.52 -2.18
CA ASP A 2 -22.83 10.51 -3.09
C ASP A 2 -21.54 10.59 -2.26
N GLU A 3 -20.58 9.68 -2.53
CA GLU A 3 -19.25 9.80 -1.95
C GLU A 3 -18.65 11.14 -2.37
N PRO A 4 -18.00 11.87 -1.45
CA PRO A 4 -17.36 13.13 -1.79
C PRO A 4 -16.34 12.92 -2.91
N ASP A 5 -16.27 13.85 -3.86
CA ASP A 5 -15.33 13.79 -4.98
C ASP A 5 -13.86 13.79 -4.54
N LEU A 6 -13.59 14.30 -3.35
CA LEU A 6 -12.29 14.33 -2.70
C LEU A 6 -12.41 13.90 -1.24
N ASN A 7 -11.64 12.91 -0.86
CA ASN A 7 -11.48 12.47 0.53
C ASN A 7 -10.01 12.59 0.91
N ILE A 8 -9.72 13.27 2.03
CA ILE A 8 -8.38 13.40 2.58
C ILE A 8 -8.39 12.82 3.98
N GLY A 9 -7.48 11.88 4.23
CA GLY A 9 -7.28 11.25 5.53
C GLY A 9 -5.89 11.50 6.07
N LEU A 10 -5.80 11.64 7.39
CA LEU A 10 -4.54 11.71 8.13
C LEU A 10 -4.53 10.59 9.17
N SER A 11 -3.45 9.85 9.25
CA SER A 11 -3.25 8.86 10.29
C SER A 11 -1.83 8.89 10.83
N MET A 12 -1.70 8.54 12.10
CA MET A 12 -0.41 8.38 12.76
C MET A 12 -0.40 7.02 13.45
N ARG A 13 0.71 6.30 13.32
CA ARG A 13 0.87 5.02 14.02
C ARG A 13 2.32 4.79 14.43
N VAL A 14 2.49 4.11 15.55
CA VAL A 14 3.78 3.54 15.92
C VAL A 14 4.03 2.32 15.03
N HIS A 15 5.19 2.28 14.41
CA HIS A 15 5.62 1.18 13.55
C HIS A 15 6.94 0.64 14.06
N ASN A 16 7.04 -0.67 14.15
CA ASN A 16 8.29 -1.33 14.50
C ASN A 16 9.09 -1.56 13.21
N VAL A 17 10.24 -0.93 13.10
CA VAL A 17 11.18 -1.15 12.00
C VAL A 17 12.00 -2.38 12.36
N SER A 18 11.69 -3.53 11.78
CA SER A 18 12.49 -4.73 11.99
C SER A 18 13.86 -4.55 11.33
N THR A 19 14.91 -4.73 12.08
CA THR A 19 16.30 -4.63 11.60
C THR A 19 16.78 -5.90 10.91
N GLY A 20 15.90 -6.77 10.47
CA GLY A 20 16.25 -7.87 9.56
C GLY A 20 16.77 -9.16 10.17
N GLU A 21 16.95 -9.25 11.45
CA GLU A 21 17.25 -10.51 12.13
C GLU A 21 15.97 -11.08 12.72
N SER A 22 15.37 -11.99 11.98
CA SER A 22 13.99 -12.48 12.19
C SER A 22 13.79 -13.36 13.42
N PHE A 23 14.77 -13.50 14.30
CA PHE A 23 14.66 -14.29 15.52
C PHE A 23 14.95 -13.52 16.81
N ASP A 24 15.31 -12.26 16.74
CA ASP A 24 15.53 -11.45 17.94
C ASP A 24 14.22 -10.76 18.37
N VAL A 25 13.29 -11.59 18.84
CA VAL A 25 12.02 -11.14 19.42
C VAL A 25 12.22 -10.28 20.67
N PHE A 26 13.43 -10.29 21.23
CA PHE A 26 13.80 -9.64 22.49
C PHE A 26 14.70 -8.40 22.32
N GLU A 27 15.34 -8.20 21.20
CA GLU A 27 15.95 -6.89 20.92
C GLU A 27 14.85 -5.94 20.46
N GLY A 28 14.57 -4.95 21.30
CA GLY A 28 13.55 -3.94 21.06
C GLY A 28 13.76 -3.27 19.71
N GLY A 29 12.99 -3.68 18.71
CA GLY A 29 13.02 -3.10 17.40
C GLY A 29 12.87 -1.59 17.50
N LYS A 30 13.54 -0.84 16.63
CA LYS A 30 13.46 0.62 16.62
C LYS A 30 12.02 1.03 16.30
N ASN A 31 11.27 1.42 17.32
CA ASN A 31 9.94 1.97 17.10
C ASN A 31 10.07 3.34 16.46
N THR A 32 9.35 3.54 15.38
CA THR A 32 9.22 4.85 14.75
C THR A 32 7.77 5.32 14.73
N LEU A 33 7.57 6.61 14.57
CA LEU A 33 6.26 7.22 14.43
C LEU A 33 6.05 7.58 12.96
N ARG A 34 5.11 6.89 12.32
CA ARG A 34 4.72 7.14 10.93
C ARG A 34 3.50 8.04 10.86
N THR A 35 3.61 9.08 10.06
CA THR A 35 2.47 9.88 9.60
C THR A 35 2.13 9.47 8.18
N ARG A 36 0.84 9.29 7.90
CA ARG A 36 0.32 8.98 6.58
C ARG A 36 -0.76 9.98 6.21
N VAL A 37 -0.59 10.60 5.04
CA VAL A 37 -1.60 11.44 4.40
C VAL A 37 -2.15 10.66 3.21
N MET A 38 -3.46 10.45 3.18
CA MET A 38 -4.15 9.74 2.10
C MET A 38 -5.05 10.73 1.38
N MET A 39 -5.01 10.72 0.07
CA MET A 39 -5.92 11.48 -0.77
C MET A 39 -6.57 10.55 -1.80
N HIS A 40 -7.89 10.49 -1.78
CA HIS A 40 -8.68 9.76 -2.75
C HIS A 40 -9.54 10.76 -3.51
N ARG A 41 -9.34 10.87 -4.82
CA ARG A 41 -10.11 11.74 -5.69
C ARG A 41 -10.89 10.93 -6.70
N LYS A 42 -12.18 11.15 -6.76
CA LYS A 42 -13.06 10.61 -7.78
C LYS A 42 -12.91 11.47 -9.04
N ILE A 43 -12.42 10.89 -10.13
CA ILE A 43 -12.27 11.57 -11.42
C ILE A 43 -13.61 11.57 -12.14
N ASN A 44 -14.30 10.45 -12.08
CA ASN A 44 -15.67 10.27 -12.58
C ASN A 44 -16.35 9.12 -11.83
N GLN A 45 -17.50 8.66 -12.27
CA GLN A 45 -18.25 7.60 -11.60
C GLN A 45 -17.49 6.28 -11.45
N ARG A 46 -16.47 6.03 -12.27
CA ARG A 46 -15.72 4.75 -12.30
C ARG A 46 -14.27 4.89 -11.95
N TRP A 47 -13.64 6.03 -12.25
CA TRP A 47 -12.21 6.24 -12.05
C TRP A 47 -11.93 6.99 -10.76
N ARG A 48 -10.96 6.49 -9.98
CA ARG A 48 -10.47 7.12 -8.74
C ARG A 48 -8.96 7.19 -8.77
N LEU A 49 -8.43 8.35 -8.37
CA LEU A 49 -7.01 8.58 -8.13
C LEU A 49 -6.75 8.43 -6.64
N ASN A 50 -5.71 7.68 -6.30
CA ASN A 50 -5.28 7.47 -4.92
C ASN A 50 -3.84 7.98 -4.79
N VAL A 51 -3.59 8.79 -3.78
CA VAL A 51 -2.25 9.28 -3.44
C VAL A 51 -2.05 9.06 -1.96
N ASP A 52 -1.02 8.30 -1.62
CA ASP A 52 -0.64 8.02 -0.23
C ASP A 52 0.79 8.48 0.00
N TRP A 53 0.96 9.44 0.88
CA TRP A 53 2.27 9.87 1.36
C TRP A 53 2.48 9.42 2.79
N THR A 54 3.62 8.79 3.06
CA THR A 54 3.99 8.33 4.39
C THR A 54 5.37 8.85 4.75
N GLN A 55 5.50 9.37 5.97
CA GLN A 55 6.74 9.90 6.50
C GLN A 55 7.05 9.29 7.86
N ASP A 56 8.28 8.82 8.02
CA ASP A 56 8.86 8.51 9.33
C ASP A 56 9.31 9.79 10.03
N ILE A 57 8.58 10.23 11.05
CA ILE A 57 8.87 11.47 11.76
C ILE A 57 10.12 11.35 12.64
N LEU A 58 10.39 10.16 13.17
CA LEU A 58 11.52 9.95 14.07
C LEU A 58 12.80 9.57 13.32
N ASN A 59 12.72 9.45 11.98
CA ASN A 59 13.84 9.14 11.08
C ASN A 59 14.65 7.90 11.53
N LYS A 60 13.94 6.85 11.91
CA LYS A 60 14.54 5.61 12.42
C LYS A 60 14.68 4.50 11.37
N GLY A 61 14.77 4.87 10.09
CA GLY A 61 15.13 3.97 9.01
C GLY A 61 14.00 3.57 8.07
N ASP A 62 12.82 4.21 8.18
CA ASP A 62 11.68 3.91 7.30
C ASP A 62 11.30 5.08 6.37
N SER A 63 12.02 6.16 6.49
CA SER A 63 12.02 7.37 5.65
C SER A 63 10.69 7.76 4.97
N THR A 64 10.70 8.19 3.71
CA THR A 64 9.53 8.72 3.01
C THR A 64 9.09 7.78 1.90
N THR A 65 7.78 7.54 1.80
CA THR A 65 7.17 6.82 0.67
C THR A 65 6.02 7.61 0.07
N LEU A 66 5.83 7.48 -1.24
CA LEU A 66 4.70 8.01 -1.99
C LEU A 66 4.14 6.90 -2.88
N ASN A 67 2.87 6.56 -2.67
CA ASN A 67 2.13 5.67 -3.56
C ASN A 67 1.19 6.50 -4.44
N LEU A 68 1.28 6.28 -5.74
CA LEU A 68 0.39 6.83 -6.73
C LEU A 68 -0.40 5.69 -7.36
N GLY A 69 -1.71 5.71 -7.21
CA GLY A 69 -2.59 4.65 -7.68
C GLY A 69 -3.76 5.17 -8.48
N LEU A 70 -4.20 4.35 -9.43
CA LEU A 70 -5.41 4.55 -10.20
C LEU A 70 -6.29 3.32 -10.05
N SER A 71 -7.58 3.53 -9.81
CA SER A 71 -8.54 2.45 -9.73
C SER A 71 -9.74 2.69 -10.62
N TYR A 72 -10.27 1.60 -11.17
CA TYR A 72 -11.46 1.55 -12.00
C TYR A 72 -12.50 0.63 -11.39
N ALA A 73 -13.68 1.18 -11.12
CA ALA A 73 -14.78 0.45 -10.52
C ALA A 73 -15.78 0.02 -11.62
N TRP A 74 -15.96 -1.28 -11.73
CA TRP A 74 -16.91 -1.89 -12.68
C TRP A 74 -18.08 -2.50 -11.92
N PRO A 75 -19.30 -1.95 -12.05
CA PRO A 75 -20.48 -2.59 -11.49
C PRO A 75 -20.76 -3.88 -12.27
N VAL A 76 -20.73 -5.03 -11.59
CA VAL A 76 -20.92 -6.35 -12.22
C VAL A 76 -22.37 -6.80 -12.08
N PHE A 77 -22.93 -6.65 -10.87
CA PHE A 77 -24.31 -6.97 -10.54
C PHE A 77 -24.92 -5.87 -9.67
N GLN A 78 -26.24 -5.97 -9.43
CA GLN A 78 -26.86 -5.13 -8.40
C GLN A 78 -26.14 -5.37 -7.06
N GLN A 79 -25.61 -4.30 -6.48
CA GLN A 79 -24.88 -4.32 -5.20
C GLN A 79 -23.49 -4.96 -5.23
N SER A 80 -22.92 -5.27 -6.41
CA SER A 80 -21.58 -5.82 -6.55
C SER A 80 -20.72 -4.97 -7.46
N GLU A 81 -19.47 -4.80 -7.06
CA GLU A 81 -18.49 -3.99 -7.76
C GLU A 81 -17.16 -4.75 -7.88
N LEU A 82 -16.59 -4.76 -9.07
CA LEU A 82 -15.23 -5.22 -9.32
C LEU A 82 -14.33 -4.01 -9.49
N ILE A 83 -13.32 -3.87 -8.64
CA ILE A 83 -12.41 -2.74 -8.67
C ILE A 83 -11.04 -3.24 -9.15
N LEU A 84 -10.62 -2.76 -10.31
CA LEU A 84 -9.26 -2.93 -10.80
C LEU A 84 -8.41 -1.78 -10.27
N HIS A 85 -7.21 -2.06 -9.80
CA HIS A 85 -6.28 -1.03 -9.36
C HIS A 85 -4.87 -1.30 -9.84
N ALA A 86 -4.15 -0.22 -10.10
CA ALA A 86 -2.73 -0.22 -10.40
C ALA A 86 -2.09 0.94 -9.65
N ASP A 87 -0.94 0.69 -9.07
CA ASP A 87 -0.19 1.68 -8.31
C ASP A 87 1.32 1.55 -8.52
N SER A 88 2.01 2.64 -8.23
CA SER A 88 3.46 2.71 -8.24
C SER A 88 3.96 3.35 -6.96
N THR A 89 5.01 2.77 -6.38
CA THR A 89 5.62 3.24 -5.15
C THR A 89 6.94 3.92 -5.45
N TRP A 90 7.02 5.19 -5.08
CA TRP A 90 8.24 5.96 -4.95
C TRP A 90 8.66 5.97 -3.48
N ALA A 91 9.94 5.84 -3.22
CA ALA A 91 10.46 6.02 -1.89
C ALA A 91 11.92 6.49 -1.91
N THR A 92 12.40 6.96 -0.77
CA THR A 92 13.80 7.27 -0.57
C THR A 92 14.66 6.01 -0.57
N ALA A 93 15.94 6.14 -0.90
CA ALA A 93 16.89 5.05 -0.93
C ALA A 93 16.91 4.27 0.39
N GLU A 94 16.81 4.97 1.50
CA GLU A 94 16.80 4.39 2.85
C GLU A 94 15.61 3.44 3.06
N HIS A 95 14.42 3.80 2.59
CA HIS A 95 13.25 2.93 2.63
C HIS A 95 13.50 1.62 1.88
N TRP A 96 14.03 1.69 0.66
CA TRP A 96 14.31 0.49 -0.14
C TRP A 96 15.39 -0.40 0.46
N ARG A 97 16.38 0.19 1.12
CA ARG A 97 17.46 -0.54 1.78
C ARG A 97 17.00 -1.24 3.07
N ASN A 98 16.03 -0.66 3.77
CA ASN A 98 15.59 -1.16 5.08
C ASN A 98 14.31 -2.01 5.00
N SER A 99 13.49 -1.87 3.95
CA SER A 99 12.11 -2.37 3.93
C SER A 99 11.96 -3.82 3.58
N ASP A 100 12.86 -4.69 3.56
CA ASP A 100 12.57 -6.13 3.40
C ASP A 100 13.82 -7.00 3.54
N SER A 101 14.22 -7.24 4.76
CA SER A 101 15.33 -8.13 5.07
C SER A 101 15.12 -9.57 4.63
N GLN A 102 13.88 -10.01 4.47
CA GLN A 102 13.56 -11.41 4.13
C GLN A 102 13.72 -11.76 2.64
N ILE A 103 13.84 -10.76 1.76
CA ILE A 103 13.87 -10.98 0.31
C ILE A 103 15.20 -10.54 -0.33
N LYS A 104 16.12 -10.05 0.48
CA LYS A 104 17.41 -9.52 0.00
C LYS A 104 18.30 -10.62 -0.54
N GLN A 105 18.53 -10.64 -1.84
CA GLN A 105 19.47 -11.54 -2.50
C GLN A 105 20.86 -10.90 -2.77
N GLY A 106 21.12 -9.71 -2.21
CA GLY A 106 22.38 -9.01 -2.45
C GLY A 106 22.47 -7.65 -1.74
N PRO A 107 23.60 -6.96 -1.89
CA PRO A 107 23.77 -5.63 -1.32
C PRO A 107 22.80 -4.64 -1.95
N LEU A 108 22.10 -3.88 -1.11
CA LEU A 108 21.11 -2.87 -1.53
C LEU A 108 21.68 -1.45 -1.61
N ASP A 109 22.97 -1.29 -1.37
CA ASP A 109 23.62 0.03 -1.28
C ASP A 109 23.51 0.86 -2.54
N PHE A 110 23.33 0.22 -3.70
CA PHE A 110 23.16 0.89 -4.98
C PHE A 110 21.71 1.28 -5.30
N VAL A 111 20.73 0.84 -4.50
CA VAL A 111 19.33 1.21 -4.74
C VAL A 111 19.14 2.69 -4.40
N SER A 112 18.78 3.48 -5.41
CA SER A 112 18.58 4.91 -5.29
C SER A 112 17.14 5.27 -4.91
N THR A 113 16.94 6.54 -4.57
CA THR A 113 15.62 7.15 -4.40
C THR A 113 14.87 7.14 -5.73
N GLY A 114 13.64 6.69 -5.76
CA GLY A 114 12.84 6.69 -6.97
C GLY A 114 11.67 5.72 -6.94
N PHE A 115 11.01 5.58 -8.09
CA PHE A 115 9.99 4.56 -8.31
C PHE A 115 10.65 3.20 -8.52
N GLN A 116 10.48 2.31 -7.56
CA GLN A 116 11.14 1.00 -7.55
C GLN A 116 10.15 -0.17 -7.52
N LYS A 117 8.85 0.10 -7.40
CA LYS A 117 7.82 -0.94 -7.29
C LYS A 117 6.55 -0.53 -8.03
N VAL A 118 5.95 -1.49 -8.72
CA VAL A 118 4.61 -1.37 -9.30
C VAL A 118 3.73 -2.49 -8.78
N SER A 119 2.45 -2.23 -8.66
CA SER A 119 1.47 -3.23 -8.23
C SER A 119 0.23 -3.13 -9.11
N ALA A 120 -0.42 -4.26 -9.28
CA ALA A 120 -1.73 -4.34 -9.92
C ALA A 120 -2.58 -5.34 -9.14
N GLY A 121 -3.86 -5.08 -9.06
CA GLY A 121 -4.74 -5.97 -8.35
C GLY A 121 -6.19 -5.76 -8.69
N LEU A 122 -6.99 -6.59 -8.04
CA LEU A 122 -8.42 -6.62 -8.27
C LEU A 122 -9.11 -6.85 -6.91
N THR A 123 -10.19 -6.13 -6.68
CA THR A 123 -11.03 -6.28 -5.50
C THR A 123 -12.47 -6.50 -5.94
N PHE A 124 -13.05 -7.59 -5.50
CA PHE A 124 -14.49 -7.81 -5.59
C PHE A 124 -15.15 -7.37 -4.29
N LYS A 125 -16.17 -6.54 -4.38
CA LYS A 125 -16.94 -6.03 -3.25
C LYS A 125 -18.42 -6.32 -3.47
N GLN A 126 -19.09 -6.86 -2.45
CA GLN A 126 -20.51 -7.17 -2.47
C GLN A 126 -21.19 -6.58 -1.25
N SER A 127 -22.18 -5.73 -1.45
CA SER A 127 -23.02 -5.27 -0.36
C SER A 127 -24.02 -6.36 0.07
N ILE A 128 -24.04 -6.67 1.35
CA ILE A 128 -24.96 -7.66 1.96
C ILE A 128 -26.22 -6.93 2.44
N SER A 129 -26.04 -5.73 2.95
CA SER A 129 -27.11 -4.87 3.43
C SER A 129 -26.72 -3.40 3.30
N LYS A 130 -27.58 -2.49 3.77
CA LYS A 130 -27.28 -1.03 3.77
C LYS A 130 -26.00 -0.68 4.52
N ASN A 131 -25.65 -1.46 5.55
CA ASN A 131 -24.54 -1.18 6.45
C ASN A 131 -23.39 -2.16 6.33
N TRP A 132 -23.57 -3.29 5.64
CA TRP A 132 -22.59 -4.35 5.59
C TRP A 132 -22.20 -4.69 4.15
N ALA A 133 -20.92 -4.86 3.93
CA ALA A 133 -20.38 -5.43 2.70
C ALA A 133 -19.24 -6.39 3.03
N TRP A 134 -19.03 -7.38 2.18
CA TRP A 134 -17.81 -8.17 2.20
C TRP A 134 -16.95 -7.82 0.97
N TYR A 135 -15.68 -8.10 1.06
CA TYR A 135 -14.77 -7.95 -0.06
C TYR A 135 -13.73 -9.07 -0.09
N SER A 136 -13.26 -9.35 -1.29
CA SER A 136 -12.10 -10.20 -1.54
C SER A 136 -11.18 -9.46 -2.48
N SER A 137 -9.90 -9.39 -2.16
CA SER A 137 -8.91 -8.72 -3.01
C SER A 137 -7.71 -9.61 -3.27
N PHE A 138 -7.13 -9.42 -4.44
CA PHE A 138 -5.89 -10.03 -4.87
C PHE A 138 -5.01 -8.97 -5.52
N ALA A 139 -3.73 -8.95 -5.19
CA ALA A 139 -2.77 -8.04 -5.78
C ALA A 139 -1.44 -8.74 -6.04
N ILE A 140 -0.79 -8.31 -7.11
CA ILE A 140 0.57 -8.69 -7.47
C ILE A 140 1.41 -7.43 -7.46
N SER A 141 2.56 -7.49 -6.82
CA SER A 141 3.55 -6.42 -6.79
C SER A 141 4.85 -6.89 -7.42
N GLN A 142 5.44 -6.06 -8.22
CA GLN A 142 6.70 -6.36 -8.91
C GLN A 142 7.72 -5.24 -8.66
N PRO A 143 8.95 -5.59 -8.23
CA PRO A 143 10.04 -4.63 -8.19
C PRO A 143 10.43 -4.23 -9.63
N ILE A 144 10.77 -2.96 -9.81
CA ILE A 144 11.23 -2.38 -11.06
C ILE A 144 12.58 -1.69 -10.86
N ALA A 145 13.14 -1.15 -11.93
CA ALA A 145 14.38 -0.39 -11.93
C ALA A 145 15.52 -1.10 -11.18
N GLU A 146 16.17 -0.44 -10.26
CA GLU A 146 17.32 -0.99 -9.52
C GLU A 146 16.91 -2.08 -8.52
N LEU A 147 15.74 -1.94 -7.92
CA LEU A 147 15.24 -2.94 -6.97
C LEU A 147 15.04 -4.32 -7.63
N ARG A 148 14.69 -4.36 -8.91
CA ARG A 148 14.54 -5.61 -9.68
C ARG A 148 15.83 -6.44 -9.76
N LYS A 149 17.01 -5.80 -9.67
CA LYS A 149 18.29 -6.51 -9.73
C LYS A 149 18.57 -7.36 -8.50
N VAL A 150 17.96 -7.01 -7.36
CA VAL A 150 18.16 -7.67 -6.05
C VAL A 150 16.91 -8.37 -5.55
N GLN A 151 15.75 -8.01 -6.05
CA GLN A 151 14.46 -8.55 -5.68
C GLN A 151 13.73 -9.03 -6.94
N ALA A 152 14.08 -10.21 -7.42
CA ALA A 152 13.55 -10.75 -8.68
C ALA A 152 12.14 -11.37 -8.56
N ARG A 153 11.59 -11.48 -7.35
CA ARG A 153 10.31 -12.18 -7.12
C ARG A 153 9.13 -11.22 -7.09
N GLU A 154 8.09 -11.61 -7.81
CA GLU A 154 6.75 -11.06 -7.63
C GLU A 154 6.22 -11.42 -6.25
N ILE A 155 5.57 -10.45 -5.60
CA ILE A 155 4.88 -10.67 -4.33
C ILE A 155 3.39 -10.67 -4.64
N SER A 156 2.73 -11.79 -4.38
CA SER A 156 1.27 -11.88 -4.42
C SER A 156 0.69 -11.75 -3.03
N SER A 157 -0.43 -11.07 -2.91
CA SER A 157 -1.17 -10.91 -1.67
C SER A 157 -2.66 -11.12 -1.91
N GLY A 158 -3.33 -11.76 -0.94
CA GLY A 158 -4.77 -11.95 -0.96
C GLY A 158 -5.36 -11.53 0.37
N GLN A 159 -6.55 -10.94 0.33
CA GLN A 159 -7.26 -10.48 1.51
C GLN A 159 -8.76 -10.72 1.36
N ILE A 160 -9.41 -11.15 2.44
CA ILE A 160 -10.86 -11.22 2.55
C ILE A 160 -11.27 -10.46 3.81
N GLY A 161 -12.34 -9.69 3.74
CA GLY A 161 -12.79 -8.92 4.89
C GLY A 161 -14.26 -8.51 4.80
N ILE A 162 -14.75 -7.97 5.92
CA ILE A 162 -16.09 -7.43 6.07
C ILE A 162 -15.96 -5.95 6.38
N LEU A 163 -16.80 -5.13 5.75
CA LEU A 163 -16.89 -3.69 5.95
C LEU A 163 -18.22 -3.38 6.63
N TYR A 164 -18.18 -2.54 7.64
CA TYR A 164 -19.34 -1.94 8.27
C TYR A 164 -19.35 -0.44 8.00
N PHE A 165 -20.49 0.10 7.57
CA PHE A 165 -20.70 1.52 7.33
C PHE A 165 -21.73 2.04 8.34
N GLN A 166 -21.31 2.93 9.21
CA GLN A 166 -22.22 3.69 10.04
C GLN A 166 -22.75 4.87 9.21
N ARG A 167 -24.06 4.94 9.04
CA ARG A 167 -24.75 6.04 8.34
C ARG A 167 -25.45 6.93 9.32
#